data_39bcea7b3868c75751baca938543b73b
#
_entry.id   39bcea7b3868c75751baca938543b73b
#
_cell.length_a   1.000
_cell.length_b   1.000
_cell.length_c   1.000
_cell.angle_alpha   90.00
_cell.angle_beta   90.00
_cell.angle_gamma   90.00
#
_symmetry.space_group_name_H-M   'P 1'
#
loop_
_entity.id
_entity.type
_entity.pdbx_description
1 polymer ?
#
loop_
_entity_poly.entity_id
_entity_poly.type
_entity_poly.pdbx_seq_one_letter_code
_entity_poly.pdbx_strand_id
1 'polypeptide(L)'
;MQDKLRTSSGQVQDKFHTDNPNITTLIRIVGDRELSVKEMMECIRLTGRDNFLKVYLNPSVSAGFIRPLYLDSPRHPRQKYLLTAKGMMLLQALVKKGE
;
A
#
# COMPACT_ATOMS: atom_id res chain seq x y z
N MET A 1 -1.55 -11.10 -32.75
CA MET A 1 -1.26 -11.05 -32.05
C MET A 1 -0.44 -10.30 -31.49
N GLN A 2 0.02 -9.43 -31.77
CA GLN A 2 0.80 -8.65 -31.23
C GLN A 2 0.28 -7.97 -30.11
N ASP A 3 -0.85 -7.64 -30.06
CA ASP A 3 -1.38 -7.02 -28.97
C ASP A 3 -1.18 -7.76 -27.79
N LYS A 4 -1.24 -9.03 -27.85
CA LYS A 4 -1.05 -9.80 -26.73
C LYS A 4 0.26 -9.71 -26.20
N LEU A 5 1.24 -9.59 -27.02
CA LEU A 5 2.58 -9.50 -26.58
C LEU A 5 2.82 -8.29 -25.77
N ARG A 6 2.29 -7.20 -26.22
CA ARG A 6 2.47 -6.00 -25.49
C ARG A 6 1.80 -6.07 -24.20
N THR A 7 0.70 -6.73 -24.17
CA THR A 7 -0.05 -6.87 -22.99
C THR A 7 0.72 -7.61 -21.93
N SER A 8 1.48 -8.58 -22.31
CA SER A 8 2.27 -9.30 -21.39
C SER A 8 3.20 -8.42 -20.63
N SER A 9 3.88 -7.56 -21.35
CA SER A 9 4.78 -6.65 -20.71
C SER A 9 4.04 -5.75 -19.77
N GLY A 10 2.91 -5.26 -20.21
CA GLY A 10 2.12 -4.39 -19.38
C GLY A 10 1.66 -5.09 -18.14
N GLN A 11 1.32 -6.34 -18.25
CA GLN A 11 0.85 -7.09 -17.10
C GLN A 11 1.92 -7.23 -16.04
N VAL A 12 3.14 -7.42 -16.44
CA VAL A 12 4.21 -7.56 -15.49
C VAL A 12 4.34 -6.26 -14.71
N GLN A 13 4.25 -5.14 -15.38
CA GLN A 13 4.33 -3.88 -14.70
C GLN A 13 3.13 -3.67 -13.81
N ASP A 14 1.98 -4.10 -14.24
CA ASP A 14 0.76 -3.91 -13.48
C ASP A 14 0.79 -4.62 -12.15
N LYS A 15 1.56 -5.65 -12.01
CA LYS A 15 1.64 -6.36 -10.75
C LYS A 15 2.16 -5.47 -9.64
N PHE A 16 2.99 -4.49 -9.97
CA PHE A 16 3.61 -3.63 -8.98
C PHE A 16 3.22 -2.18 -9.13
N HIS A 17 2.06 -1.96 -9.71
CA HIS A 17 1.63 -0.59 -10.01
C HIS A 17 0.18 -0.38 -9.54
N THR A 18 -0.16 0.80 -9.18
CA THR A 18 -1.54 1.16 -8.88
C THR A 18 -1.78 2.60 -9.30
N ASP A 19 -2.99 2.86 -9.77
CA ASP A 19 -3.39 4.22 -10.12
C ASP A 19 -4.07 4.91 -8.97
N ASN A 20 -4.26 4.21 -7.87
CA ASN A 20 -4.96 4.78 -6.71
C ASN A 20 -4.00 5.65 -5.91
N PRO A 21 -4.18 6.98 -5.90
CA PRO A 21 -3.27 7.86 -5.20
C PRO A 21 -3.28 7.65 -3.69
N ASN A 22 -4.36 7.12 -3.14
CA ASN A 22 -4.41 6.87 -1.71
C ASN A 22 -3.49 5.73 -1.33
N ILE A 23 -3.40 4.73 -2.20
CA ILE A 23 -2.50 3.62 -1.96
C ILE A 23 -1.05 4.09 -2.03
N THR A 24 -0.71 4.85 -3.06
CA THR A 24 0.67 5.32 -3.19
C THR A 24 1.06 6.24 -2.04
N THR A 25 0.13 7.06 -1.59
CA THR A 25 0.39 7.92 -0.44
C THR A 25 0.70 7.08 0.79
N LEU A 26 -0.09 6.06 1.04
CA LEU A 26 0.09 5.23 2.21
C LEU A 26 1.41 4.45 2.14
N ILE A 27 1.74 3.94 0.97
CA ILE A 27 2.98 3.21 0.78
C ILE A 27 4.18 4.09 1.07
N ARG A 28 4.16 5.33 0.64
CA ARG A 28 5.26 6.25 0.92
C ARG A 28 5.39 6.54 2.40
N ILE A 29 4.26 6.65 3.09
CA ILE A 29 4.27 6.92 4.51
C ILE A 29 4.81 5.75 5.31
N VAL A 30 4.36 4.56 4.99
CA VAL A 30 4.78 3.37 5.73
C VAL A 30 6.26 3.07 5.47
N GLY A 31 6.64 3.08 4.20
CA GLY A 31 8.04 2.84 3.86
C GLY A 31 8.53 1.51 4.43
N ASP A 32 9.68 1.55 5.09
CA ASP A 32 10.24 0.34 5.68
C ASP A 32 9.92 0.24 7.16
N ARG A 33 8.90 0.96 7.62
CA ARG A 33 8.51 0.96 9.03
C ARG A 33 7.25 0.15 9.25
N GLU A 34 6.91 -0.02 10.51
CA GLU A 34 5.65 -0.63 10.91
C GLU A 34 4.88 0.46 11.62
N LEU A 35 3.71 0.78 11.13
CA LEU A 35 2.90 1.87 11.68
C LEU A 35 1.51 1.38 12.07
N SER A 36 1.01 1.91 13.19
CA SER A 36 -0.36 1.63 13.60
C SER A 36 -1.29 2.51 12.78
N VAL A 37 -2.58 2.22 12.82
CA VAL A 37 -3.56 3.05 12.14
C VAL A 37 -3.46 4.50 12.59
N LYS A 38 -3.32 4.69 13.91
CA LYS A 38 -3.22 6.02 14.45
C LYS A 38 -2.01 6.77 13.89
N GLU A 39 -0.88 6.08 13.84
CA GLU A 39 0.34 6.70 13.33
C GLU A 39 0.20 7.07 11.85
N MET A 40 -0.41 6.19 11.07
CA MET A 40 -0.61 6.48 9.65
C MET A 40 -1.54 7.67 9.47
N MET A 41 -2.61 7.73 10.26
CA MET A 41 -3.55 8.83 10.16
C MET A 41 -2.89 10.15 10.53
N GLU A 42 -2.02 10.12 11.51
CA GLU A 42 -1.30 11.33 11.91
C GLU A 42 -0.40 11.82 10.81
N CYS A 43 0.25 10.91 10.10
CA CYS A 43 1.12 11.29 9.00
C CYS A 43 0.34 11.93 7.85
N ILE A 44 -0.88 11.48 7.62
CA ILE A 44 -1.70 12.00 6.55
C ILE A 44 -2.52 13.22 7.03
N ARG A 45 -2.59 13.38 8.36
CA ARG A 45 -3.39 14.44 8.97
C ARG A 45 -4.87 14.24 8.70
N LEU A 46 -5.30 12.99 8.82
CA LEU A 46 -6.68 12.63 8.62
C LEU A 46 -7.28 12.31 9.97
N THR A 47 -8.50 12.76 10.22
CA THR A 47 -9.14 12.55 11.50
C THR A 47 -10.24 11.50 11.49
N GLY A 48 -10.79 11.18 10.34
CA GLY A 48 -11.87 10.20 10.26
C GLY A 48 -11.33 8.80 10.12
N ARG A 49 -11.37 8.02 11.19
CA ARG A 49 -10.86 6.65 11.15
C ARG A 49 -11.57 5.78 10.13
N ASP A 50 -12.91 5.84 10.11
CA ASP A 50 -13.65 4.99 9.18
C ASP A 50 -13.34 5.34 7.74
N ASN A 51 -13.20 6.61 7.46
CA ASN A 51 -12.86 7.05 6.11
C ASN A 51 -11.45 6.62 5.75
N PHE A 52 -10.51 6.76 6.68
CA PHE A 52 -9.15 6.31 6.45
C PHE A 52 -9.11 4.83 6.12
N LEU A 53 -9.78 4.01 6.92
CA LEU A 53 -9.78 2.58 6.68
C LEU A 53 -10.38 2.24 5.33
N LYS A 54 -11.48 2.90 4.99
CA LYS A 54 -12.19 2.59 3.77
C LYS A 54 -11.45 3.01 2.50
N VAL A 55 -10.87 4.19 2.51
CA VAL A 55 -10.29 4.72 1.28
C VAL A 55 -8.77 4.60 1.18
N TYR A 56 -8.10 4.36 2.30
CA TYR A 56 -6.63 4.23 2.29
C TYR A 56 -6.17 2.81 2.63
N LEU A 57 -6.50 2.35 3.83
CA LEU A 57 -5.94 1.10 4.31
C LEU A 57 -6.52 -0.13 3.64
N ASN A 58 -7.84 -0.24 3.61
CA ASN A 58 -8.46 -1.44 3.04
C ASN A 58 -8.10 -1.65 1.58
N PRO A 59 -8.10 -0.62 0.74
CA PRO A 59 -7.65 -0.82 -0.64
C PRO A 59 -6.20 -1.28 -0.74
N SER A 60 -5.34 -0.76 0.14
CA SER A 60 -3.93 -1.15 0.12
C SER A 60 -3.74 -2.59 0.53
N VAL A 61 -4.49 -3.03 1.53
CA VAL A 61 -4.42 -4.42 1.99
C VAL A 61 -5.02 -5.35 0.93
N SER A 62 -6.16 -4.97 0.37
CA SER A 62 -6.82 -5.79 -0.66
C SER A 62 -5.95 -5.96 -1.90
N ALA A 63 -5.23 -4.93 -2.27
CA ALA A 63 -4.35 -5.00 -3.43
C ALA A 63 -3.05 -5.74 -3.13
N GLY A 64 -2.81 -6.08 -1.87
CA GLY A 64 -1.63 -6.86 -1.50
C GLY A 64 -0.38 -6.04 -1.27
N PHE A 65 -0.50 -4.74 -1.11
CA PHE A 65 0.67 -3.89 -0.88
C PHE A 65 1.01 -3.73 0.60
N ILE A 66 0.03 -3.91 1.48
CA ILE A 66 0.22 -3.71 2.91
C ILE A 66 -0.41 -4.90 3.64
N ARG A 67 0.17 -5.31 4.74
CA ARG A 67 -0.40 -6.37 5.55
C ARG A 67 -0.30 -6.04 7.03
N PRO A 68 -1.17 -6.63 7.85
CA PRO A 68 -1.08 -6.42 9.29
C PRO A 68 0.08 -7.23 9.88
N LEU A 69 0.68 -6.72 10.93
CA LEU A 69 1.76 -7.41 11.61
C LEU A 69 1.21 -8.64 12.35
N TYR A 70 0.09 -8.49 13.04
CA TYR A 70 -0.53 -9.60 13.74
C TYR A 70 -1.68 -10.16 12.91
N LEU A 71 -1.34 -11.10 12.04
CA LEU A 71 -2.31 -11.66 11.10
C LEU A 71 -3.45 -12.39 11.79
N ASP A 72 -3.14 -13.09 12.87
CA ASP A 72 -4.14 -13.89 13.56
C ASP A 72 -5.01 -13.06 14.51
N SER A 73 -4.67 -11.83 14.75
CA SER A 73 -5.40 -10.99 15.66
C SER A 73 -5.60 -9.61 15.06
N PRO A 74 -6.51 -9.49 14.11
CA PRO A 74 -6.67 -8.20 13.43
C PRO A 74 -7.00 -7.03 14.34
N ARG A 75 -7.56 -7.31 15.49
CA ARG A 75 -7.88 -6.24 16.45
C ARG A 75 -6.93 -6.18 17.60
N HIS A 76 -5.74 -6.73 17.41
CA HIS A 76 -4.71 -6.69 18.43
C HIS A 76 -4.47 -5.25 18.86
N PRO A 77 -4.39 -4.96 20.14
CA PRO A 77 -4.20 -3.57 20.62
C PRO A 77 -2.92 -2.93 20.11
N ARG A 78 -1.92 -3.73 19.77
CA ARG A 78 -0.68 -3.20 19.25
C ARG A 78 -0.52 -3.49 17.76
N GLN A 79 -1.63 -3.65 17.08
CA GLN A 79 -1.58 -3.94 15.65
C GLN A 79 -0.86 -2.84 14.88
N LYS A 80 -0.02 -3.25 13.97
CA LYS A 80 0.68 -2.33 13.09
C LYS A 80 0.59 -2.89 11.67
N TYR A 81 0.93 -2.06 10.73
CA TYR A 81 0.88 -2.45 9.32
C TYR A 81 2.21 -2.17 8.65
N LEU A 82 2.56 -3.01 7.73
CA LEU A 82 3.84 -2.88 7.03
C LEU A 82 3.66 -3.26 5.56
N LEU A 83 4.62 -2.89 4.74
CA LEU A 83 4.56 -3.21 3.33
C LEU A 83 4.89 -4.67 3.10
N THR A 84 4.19 -5.26 2.14
CA THR A 84 4.54 -6.60 1.67
C THR A 84 5.69 -6.47 0.67
N ALA A 85 6.20 -7.59 0.17
CA ALA A 85 7.21 -7.55 -0.88
C ALA A 85 6.70 -6.76 -2.08
N LYS A 86 5.44 -6.95 -2.44
CA LYS A 86 4.81 -6.22 -3.53
C LYS A 86 4.79 -4.72 -3.22
N GLY A 87 4.46 -4.37 -1.99
CA GLY A 87 4.44 -2.98 -1.57
C GLY A 87 5.81 -2.34 -1.62
N MET A 88 6.84 -3.09 -1.21
CA MET A 88 8.20 -2.56 -1.26
C MET A 88 8.65 -2.33 -2.69
N MET A 89 8.26 -3.20 -3.60
CA MET A 89 8.61 -3.01 -5.00
C MET A 89 7.94 -1.78 -5.58
N LEU A 90 6.70 -1.55 -5.20
CA LEU A 90 6.02 -0.34 -5.65
C LEU A 90 6.69 0.89 -5.05
N LEU A 91 7.07 0.83 -3.79
CA LEU A 91 7.75 1.95 -3.15
C LEU A 91 9.03 2.30 -3.90
N GLN A 92 9.82 1.29 -4.25
CA GLN A 92 11.05 1.52 -4.98
C GLN A 92 10.77 2.17 -6.34
N ALA A 93 9.73 1.73 -7.00
CA ALA A 93 9.38 2.32 -8.28
C ALA A 93 8.95 3.78 -8.14
N LEU A 94 8.22 4.08 -7.07
CA LEU A 94 7.77 5.44 -6.82
C LEU A 94 8.93 6.36 -6.49
N VAL A 95 9.87 5.88 -5.71
CA VAL A 95 11.03 6.67 -5.35
C VAL A 95 11.89 6.94 -6.57
N LYS A 96 12.10 5.93 -7.39
CA LYS A 96 12.86 6.10 -8.58
C LYS A 96 12.23 7.10 -9.51
N LYS A 97 10.92 7.01 -9.70
CA LYS A 97 10.25 7.93 -10.57
C LYS A 97 10.20 9.32 -9.99
N GLY A 98 10.11 9.44 -8.70
CA GLY A 98 10.01 10.71 -8.04
C GLY A 98 11.28 11.51 -8.09
N GLU A 99 12.35 10.84 -8.43
CA GLU A 99 13.59 11.54 -8.54
C GLU A 99 13.65 12.33 -9.80
#